data_f27571bc2459d76411a69e3430409f71
#
_entry.id   f27571bc2459d76411a69e3430409f71
#
_cell.length_a   1.000
_cell.length_b   1.000
_cell.length_c   1.000
_cell.angle_alpha   90.00
_cell.angle_beta   90.00
_cell.angle_gamma   90.00
#
_symmetry.space_group_name_H-M   'P 1'
#
loop_
_entity.id
_entity.type
_entity.pdbx_description
1 polymer ?
#
loop_
_entity_poly.entity_id
_entity_poly.type
_entity_poly.pdbx_seq_one_letter_code
_entity_poly.pdbx_strand_id
1 'polypeptide(L)'
;MRHKHSDYMHWSKTQSRARFNLATSGVAAFPLRELPVDLMKLEINGDNNYGYAPLQAAIAEHHGVDPECVVESAGTSMANHLAMAAIIEPGDEVLIEQPAYGPILDVAHYLEAKAKRFLRTEENGWAVDPGEIRRCVTEKTRLIVITNLHNPTSMLTLDSVLREVGDIARSIGALVLVDEVYLDAVYEDTPRTSFHLGPELW
;
A
#
# COMPACT_ATOMS: atom_id res chain seq x y z
N MET A 1 17.91 24.08 -7.53
CA MET A 1 17.43 22.78 -7.03
C MET A 1 16.03 22.56 -7.58
N ARG A 2 15.74 21.43 -8.25
CA ARG A 2 14.40 21.13 -8.78
C ARG A 2 13.60 20.47 -7.66
N HIS A 3 12.47 21.06 -7.26
CA HIS A 3 11.57 20.46 -6.27
C HIS A 3 10.86 19.28 -6.90
N LYS A 4 10.94 18.13 -6.25
CA LYS A 4 10.10 16.97 -6.57
C LYS A 4 8.80 17.11 -5.77
N HIS A 5 7.64 17.00 -6.40
CA HIS A 5 6.32 17.02 -5.74
C HIS A 5 5.34 16.09 -6.47
N SER A 6 4.30 15.69 -5.79
CA SER A 6 3.21 14.90 -6.35
C SER A 6 2.10 15.85 -6.84
N ASP A 7 1.86 15.90 -8.14
CA ASP A 7 0.79 16.71 -8.74
C ASP A 7 -0.58 16.29 -8.24
N TYR A 8 -0.82 14.98 -8.12
CA TYR A 8 -2.07 14.44 -7.57
C TYR A 8 -2.29 14.87 -6.12
N MET A 9 -1.29 14.74 -5.26
CA MET A 9 -1.42 15.13 -3.84
C MET A 9 -1.63 16.63 -3.71
N HIS A 10 -0.94 17.44 -4.50
CA HIS A 10 -1.15 18.88 -4.51
C HIS A 10 -2.59 19.23 -4.90
N TRP A 11 -3.08 18.65 -6.01
CA TRP A 11 -4.45 18.84 -6.47
C TRP A 11 -5.47 18.42 -5.41
N SER A 12 -5.34 17.23 -4.84
CA SER A 12 -6.28 16.69 -3.85
C SER A 12 -6.36 17.54 -2.58
N LYS A 13 -5.25 18.15 -2.16
CA LYS A 13 -5.20 19.03 -0.97
C LYS A 13 -5.70 20.45 -1.24
N THR A 14 -5.62 20.93 -2.48
CA THR A 14 -5.96 22.32 -2.81
C THR A 14 -7.31 22.48 -3.50
N GLN A 15 -7.83 21.44 -4.17
CA GLN A 15 -9.06 21.50 -4.98
C GLN A 15 -10.24 20.73 -4.40
N SER A 16 -10.14 20.20 -3.19
CA SER A 16 -11.16 19.32 -2.57
C SER A 16 -12.28 20.07 -1.83
N ARG A 17 -12.57 21.35 -2.17
CA ARG A 17 -13.54 22.20 -1.46
C ARG A 17 -14.96 22.20 -2.07
N ALA A 18 -15.31 21.19 -2.84
CA ALA A 18 -16.66 21.08 -3.41
C ALA A 18 -17.71 20.83 -2.30
N ARG A 19 -18.94 21.38 -2.49
CA ARG A 19 -20.08 21.13 -1.58
C ARG A 19 -20.38 19.64 -1.45
N PHE A 20 -20.27 18.90 -2.54
CA PHE A 20 -20.35 17.44 -2.57
C PHE A 20 -19.03 16.91 -3.09
N ASN A 21 -18.11 16.66 -2.15
CA ASN A 21 -16.79 16.20 -2.48
C ASN A 21 -16.79 14.67 -2.62
N LEU A 22 -16.64 14.20 -3.85
CA LEU A 22 -16.51 12.77 -4.18
C LEU A 22 -15.06 12.39 -4.53
N ALA A 23 -14.10 13.31 -4.32
CA ALA A 23 -12.72 13.13 -4.72
C ALA A 23 -11.79 12.76 -3.54
N THR A 24 -12.33 12.63 -2.33
CA THR A 24 -11.55 12.25 -1.15
C THR A 24 -12.01 10.90 -0.63
N SER A 25 -11.05 10.04 -0.35
CA SER A 25 -11.26 8.70 0.21
C SER A 25 -11.01 8.64 1.73
N GLY A 26 -10.94 9.79 2.40
CA GLY A 26 -10.75 9.85 3.84
C GLY A 26 -12.02 9.49 4.61
N VAL A 27 -11.87 8.84 5.77
CA VAL A 27 -12.96 8.70 6.74
C VAL A 27 -13.38 10.07 7.28
N ALA A 28 -14.64 10.16 7.72
CA ALA A 28 -15.18 11.38 8.33
C ALA A 28 -14.34 11.78 9.57
N ALA A 29 -14.32 13.09 9.84
CA ALA A 29 -13.65 13.58 11.04
C ALA A 29 -14.29 12.96 12.30
N PHE A 30 -13.44 12.40 13.18
CA PHE A 30 -13.85 11.79 14.41
C PHE A 30 -13.31 12.62 15.59
N PRO A 31 -14.16 13.23 16.41
CA PRO A 31 -13.71 14.07 17.52
C PRO A 31 -13.05 13.25 18.63
N LEU A 32 -11.93 13.73 19.17
CA LEU A 32 -11.23 13.07 20.26
C LEU A 32 -12.13 12.78 21.49
N ARG A 33 -13.13 13.64 21.77
CA ARG A 33 -14.10 13.45 22.86
C ARG A 33 -14.97 12.19 22.71
N GLU A 34 -15.06 11.64 21.51
CA GLU A 34 -15.83 10.41 21.21
C GLU A 34 -15.00 9.15 21.35
N LEU A 35 -13.69 9.29 21.54
CA LEU A 35 -12.80 8.17 21.88
C LEU A 35 -12.80 7.94 23.40
N PRO A 36 -12.85 6.69 23.87
CA PRO A 36 -12.75 6.35 25.27
C PRO A 36 -11.30 6.41 25.76
N VAL A 37 -10.65 7.59 25.61
CA VAL A 37 -9.25 7.80 25.98
C VAL A 37 -9.17 8.61 27.28
N ASP A 38 -8.30 8.18 28.18
CA ASP A 38 -7.90 8.95 29.35
C ASP A 38 -6.72 9.85 28.99
N LEU A 39 -6.99 11.15 28.83
CA LEU A 39 -5.96 12.13 28.48
C LEU A 39 -4.80 12.21 29.48
N MET A 40 -5.03 11.80 30.73
CA MET A 40 -3.99 11.79 31.77
C MET A 40 -2.99 10.63 31.60
N LYS A 41 -3.31 9.66 30.76
CA LYS A 41 -2.42 8.55 30.40
C LYS A 41 -1.62 8.80 29.12
N LEU A 42 -1.84 9.94 28.46
CA LEU A 42 -1.06 10.28 27.28
C LEU A 42 0.34 10.72 27.68
N GLU A 43 1.33 10.09 27.09
CA GLU A 43 2.74 10.46 27.21
C GLU A 43 3.16 11.31 26.03
N ILE A 44 3.93 12.38 26.29
CA ILE A 44 4.45 13.27 25.24
C ILE A 44 5.72 12.70 24.63
N ASN A 45 6.47 11.95 25.42
CA ASN A 45 7.66 11.20 25.00
C ASN A 45 7.73 9.90 25.78
N GLY A 46 8.30 8.89 25.17
CA GLY A 46 8.49 7.57 25.77
C GLY A 46 9.88 7.01 25.46
N ASP A 47 10.02 5.70 25.61
CA ASP A 47 11.26 5.01 25.30
C ASP A 47 11.62 5.18 23.82
N ASN A 48 12.92 5.37 23.57
CA ASN A 48 13.45 5.52 22.20
C ASN A 48 13.80 4.14 21.62
N ASN A 49 12.79 3.42 21.16
CA ASN A 49 12.90 2.10 20.54
C ASN A 49 12.59 2.19 19.02
N TYR A 50 12.70 1.04 18.34
CA TYR A 50 12.23 0.90 16.96
C TYR A 50 10.70 0.77 16.92
N GLY A 51 10.00 1.89 17.14
CA GLY A 51 8.56 1.96 17.18
C GLY A 51 7.96 1.95 18.59
N TYR A 52 6.62 1.98 18.67
CA TYR A 52 5.87 1.94 19.91
C TYR A 52 5.31 0.54 20.16
N ALA A 53 5.98 -0.22 21.00
CA ALA A 53 5.70 -1.64 21.22
C ALA A 53 4.20 -1.98 21.49
N PRO A 54 3.42 -1.19 22.27
CA PRO A 54 1.99 -1.46 22.42
C PRO A 54 1.18 -1.34 21.11
N LEU A 55 1.53 -0.41 20.22
CA LEU A 55 0.88 -0.28 18.92
C LEU A 55 1.27 -1.45 18.00
N GLN A 56 2.56 -1.80 17.95
CA GLN A 56 3.04 -2.95 17.17
C GLN A 56 2.34 -4.24 17.62
N ALA A 57 2.21 -4.46 18.93
CA ALA A 57 1.50 -5.62 19.46
C ALA A 57 0.02 -5.63 19.06
N ALA A 58 -0.67 -4.47 19.13
CA ALA A 58 -2.08 -4.37 18.75
C ALA A 58 -2.30 -4.62 17.24
N ILE A 59 -1.42 -4.08 16.39
CA ILE A 59 -1.45 -4.33 14.94
C ILE A 59 -1.17 -5.82 14.65
N ALA A 60 -0.18 -6.38 15.31
CA ALA A 60 0.20 -7.78 15.14
C ALA A 60 -0.96 -8.72 15.56
N GLU A 61 -1.61 -8.45 16.69
CA GLU A 61 -2.79 -9.20 17.14
C GLU A 61 -3.94 -9.10 16.13
N HIS A 62 -4.24 -7.88 15.64
CA HIS A 62 -5.31 -7.65 14.66
C HIS A 62 -5.08 -8.44 13.36
N HIS A 63 -3.86 -8.48 12.87
CA HIS A 63 -3.52 -9.16 11.63
C HIS A 63 -3.05 -10.61 11.81
N GLY A 64 -2.85 -11.08 13.04
CA GLY A 64 -2.38 -12.43 13.36
C GLY A 64 -0.92 -12.67 12.91
N VAL A 65 -0.06 -11.66 13.03
CA VAL A 65 1.38 -11.72 12.66
C VAL A 65 2.26 -11.56 13.89
N ASP A 66 3.57 -11.82 13.74
CA ASP A 66 4.54 -11.53 14.78
C ASP A 66 4.75 -10.01 14.90
N PRO A 67 4.79 -9.41 16.10
CA PRO A 67 5.13 -8.00 16.29
C PRO A 67 6.43 -7.57 15.61
N GLU A 68 7.41 -8.44 15.48
CA GLU A 68 8.66 -8.17 14.75
C GLU A 68 8.45 -7.94 13.24
N CYS A 69 7.30 -8.36 12.69
CA CYS A 69 6.92 -8.10 11.31
C CYS A 69 6.23 -6.73 11.12
N VAL A 70 6.02 -5.97 12.20
CA VAL A 70 5.27 -4.71 12.16
C VAL A 70 6.23 -3.52 12.22
N VAL A 71 6.17 -2.68 11.19
CA VAL A 71 6.84 -1.38 11.14
C VAL A 71 5.79 -0.29 11.01
N GLU A 72 5.68 0.54 12.02
CA GLU A 72 4.72 1.65 12.04
C GLU A 72 5.22 2.89 11.30
N SER A 73 4.30 3.63 10.72
CA SER A 73 4.61 4.86 9.99
C SER A 73 3.46 5.87 10.04
N ALA A 74 3.73 7.10 9.62
CA ALA A 74 2.73 8.17 9.56
C ALA A 74 1.84 8.02 8.32
N GLY A 75 0.96 7.02 8.32
CA GLY A 75 0.00 6.72 7.25
C GLY A 75 0.59 5.87 6.12
N THR A 76 -0.30 5.27 5.33
CA THR A 76 0.04 4.29 4.27
C THR A 76 0.98 4.86 3.21
N SER A 77 0.86 6.13 2.85
CA SER A 77 1.79 6.74 1.88
C SER A 77 3.24 6.73 2.37
N MET A 78 3.47 6.90 3.67
CA MET A 78 4.80 6.78 4.25
C MET A 78 5.22 5.31 4.35
N ALA A 79 4.30 4.39 4.70
CA ALA A 79 4.56 2.96 4.70
C ALA A 79 5.03 2.47 3.33
N ASN A 80 4.31 2.84 2.27
CA ASN A 80 4.69 2.54 0.89
C ASN A 80 6.09 3.08 0.55
N HIS A 81 6.38 4.33 0.94
CA HIS A 81 7.69 4.93 0.72
C HIS A 81 8.80 4.14 1.43
N LEU A 82 8.61 3.79 2.69
CA LEU A 82 9.59 3.05 3.49
C LEU A 82 9.82 1.64 2.93
N ALA A 83 8.74 0.91 2.61
CA ALA A 83 8.83 -0.43 2.03
C ALA A 83 9.55 -0.40 0.67
N MET A 84 9.18 0.53 -0.21
CA MET A 84 9.82 0.68 -1.50
C MET A 84 11.30 1.08 -1.37
N ALA A 85 11.63 2.02 -0.47
CA ALA A 85 13.00 2.47 -0.24
C ALA A 85 13.91 1.39 0.38
N ALA A 86 13.33 0.43 1.11
CA ALA A 86 14.07 -0.71 1.65
C ALA A 86 14.44 -1.77 0.59
N ILE A 87 13.73 -1.77 -0.55
CA ILE A 87 13.85 -2.83 -1.58
C ILE A 87 14.55 -2.31 -2.84
N ILE A 88 14.27 -1.07 -3.24
CA ILE A 88 14.59 -0.52 -4.56
C ILE A 88 15.89 0.25 -4.53
N GLU A 89 16.76 -0.05 -5.49
CA GLU A 89 17.94 0.74 -5.82
C GLU A 89 17.74 1.51 -7.14
N PRO A 90 18.49 2.63 -7.37
CA PRO A 90 18.41 3.37 -8.61
C PRO A 90 18.64 2.48 -9.84
N GLY A 91 17.67 2.51 -10.76
CA GLY A 91 17.72 1.72 -12.00
C GLY A 91 17.02 0.38 -11.95
N ASP A 92 16.58 -0.10 -10.79
CA ASP A 92 15.74 -1.29 -10.65
C ASP A 92 14.40 -1.11 -11.35
N GLU A 93 13.80 -2.22 -11.80
CA GLU A 93 12.46 -2.20 -12.37
C GLU A 93 11.40 -2.47 -11.28
N VAL A 94 10.37 -1.60 -11.26
CA VAL A 94 9.19 -1.75 -10.41
C VAL A 94 7.97 -1.87 -11.31
N LEU A 95 7.23 -2.97 -11.19
CA LEU A 95 6.01 -3.20 -11.94
C LEU A 95 4.80 -2.75 -11.13
N ILE A 96 4.06 -1.76 -11.64
CA ILE A 96 2.94 -1.11 -10.95
C ILE A 96 1.68 -1.24 -11.80
N GLU A 97 0.55 -1.54 -11.19
CA GLU A 97 -0.76 -1.61 -11.86
C GLU A 97 -1.15 -0.28 -12.55
N GLN A 98 -2.01 -0.37 -13.56
CA GLN A 98 -2.57 0.79 -14.27
C GLN A 98 -4.07 0.57 -14.52
N PRO A 99 -4.95 1.49 -14.03
CA PRO A 99 -4.64 2.70 -13.25
C PRO A 99 -4.03 2.39 -11.88
N ALA A 100 -3.45 3.39 -11.20
CA ALA A 100 -2.91 3.24 -9.86
C ALA A 100 -3.01 4.55 -9.07
N TYR A 101 -2.89 4.44 -7.76
CA TYR A 101 -2.70 5.58 -6.87
C TYR A 101 -1.41 6.32 -7.23
N GLY A 102 -1.54 7.58 -7.67
CA GLY A 102 -0.42 8.37 -8.18
C GLY A 102 0.83 8.40 -7.31
N PRO A 103 0.73 8.61 -5.98
CA PRO A 103 1.89 8.64 -5.09
C PRO A 103 2.79 7.40 -5.13
N ILE A 104 2.28 6.21 -5.46
CA ILE A 104 3.12 5.01 -5.65
C ILE A 104 4.09 5.22 -6.82
N LEU A 105 3.61 5.77 -7.92
CA LEU A 105 4.46 6.11 -9.07
C LEU A 105 5.47 7.22 -8.73
N ASP A 106 5.03 8.22 -7.97
CA ASP A 106 5.88 9.31 -7.53
C ASP A 106 7.05 8.80 -6.69
N VAL A 107 6.79 7.83 -5.78
CA VAL A 107 7.83 7.18 -4.97
C VAL A 107 8.80 6.39 -5.85
N ALA A 108 8.31 5.59 -6.80
CA ALA A 108 9.17 4.86 -7.73
C ALA A 108 10.10 5.81 -8.51
N HIS A 109 9.57 6.92 -9.01
CA HIS A 109 10.37 7.94 -9.70
C HIS A 109 11.34 8.67 -8.74
N TYR A 110 10.91 8.90 -7.48
CA TYR A 110 11.77 9.51 -6.47
C TYR A 110 12.99 8.65 -6.17
N LEU A 111 12.80 7.34 -6.10
CA LEU A 111 13.86 6.34 -5.88
C LEU A 111 14.66 6.03 -7.16
N GLU A 112 14.41 6.75 -8.26
CA GLU A 112 15.07 6.56 -9.56
C GLU A 112 14.87 5.15 -10.16
N ALA A 113 13.76 4.49 -9.77
CA ALA A 113 13.37 3.22 -10.35
C ALA A 113 12.78 3.39 -11.76
N LYS A 114 12.84 2.32 -12.55
CA LYS A 114 12.17 2.21 -13.82
C LYS A 114 10.77 1.66 -13.61
N ALA A 115 9.78 2.55 -13.51
CA ALA A 115 8.39 2.17 -13.36
C ALA A 115 7.86 1.56 -14.67
N LYS A 116 7.51 0.27 -14.62
CA LYS A 116 6.78 -0.47 -15.67
C LYS A 116 5.32 -0.60 -15.25
N ARG A 117 4.44 -0.84 -16.20
CA ARG A 117 3.00 -0.91 -15.94
C ARG A 117 2.42 -2.22 -16.45
N PHE A 118 1.50 -2.81 -15.67
CA PHE A 118 0.57 -3.83 -16.15
C PHE A 118 -0.85 -3.30 -16.11
N LEU A 119 -1.69 -3.74 -17.05
CA LEU A 119 -3.02 -3.16 -17.23
C LEU A 119 -4.06 -3.92 -16.41
N ARG A 120 -4.93 -3.17 -15.78
CA ARG A 120 -6.24 -3.62 -15.30
C ARG A 120 -7.28 -2.91 -16.17
N THR A 121 -8.19 -3.64 -16.77
CA THR A 121 -9.12 -3.06 -17.76
C THR A 121 -10.57 -3.26 -17.34
N GLU A 122 -11.45 -2.40 -17.85
CA GLU A 122 -12.87 -2.48 -17.59
C GLU A 122 -13.47 -3.77 -18.15
N GLU A 123 -12.98 -4.23 -19.31
CA GLU A 123 -13.45 -5.45 -19.99
C GLU A 123 -13.28 -6.70 -19.13
N ASN A 124 -12.26 -6.74 -18.27
CA ASN A 124 -12.04 -7.84 -17.32
C ASN A 124 -12.50 -7.51 -15.90
N GLY A 125 -13.34 -6.47 -15.73
CA GLY A 125 -13.83 -6.02 -14.44
C GLY A 125 -12.73 -5.48 -13.51
N TRP A 126 -11.65 -4.92 -14.06
CA TRP A 126 -10.51 -4.40 -13.32
C TRP A 126 -9.75 -5.47 -12.49
N ALA A 127 -9.93 -6.75 -12.82
CA ALA A 127 -9.22 -7.83 -12.17
C ALA A 127 -7.71 -7.79 -12.47
N VAL A 128 -6.91 -8.28 -11.54
CA VAL A 128 -5.48 -8.56 -11.80
C VAL A 128 -5.39 -9.79 -12.69
N ASP A 129 -4.69 -9.67 -13.82
CA ASP A 129 -4.34 -10.78 -14.70
C ASP A 129 -2.89 -11.22 -14.46
N PRO A 130 -2.65 -12.37 -13.80
CA PRO A 130 -1.30 -12.89 -13.61
C PRO A 130 -0.57 -13.16 -14.92
N GLY A 131 -1.30 -13.44 -16.02
CA GLY A 131 -0.74 -13.61 -17.35
C GLY A 131 -0.15 -12.30 -17.89
N GLU A 132 -0.81 -11.17 -17.63
CA GLU A 132 -0.28 -9.85 -17.97
C GLU A 132 0.97 -9.54 -17.17
N ILE A 133 0.94 -9.77 -15.84
CA ILE A 133 2.11 -9.59 -14.97
C ILE A 133 3.29 -10.41 -15.50
N ARG A 134 3.07 -11.69 -15.84
CA ARG A 134 4.10 -12.59 -16.35
C ARG A 134 4.74 -12.10 -17.67
N ARG A 135 3.98 -11.40 -18.51
CA ARG A 135 4.50 -10.76 -19.73
C ARG A 135 5.32 -9.50 -19.46
N CYS A 136 5.04 -8.81 -18.35
CA CYS A 136 5.66 -7.52 -18.03
C CYS A 136 6.93 -7.63 -17.19
N VAL A 137 7.06 -8.65 -16.34
CA VAL A 137 8.23 -8.85 -15.47
C VAL A 137 9.49 -9.22 -16.28
N THR A 138 10.63 -8.89 -15.71
CA THR A 138 11.96 -9.31 -16.19
C THR A 138 12.84 -9.69 -15.02
N GLU A 139 14.03 -10.22 -15.27
CA GLU A 139 15.04 -10.50 -14.24
C GLU A 139 15.51 -9.24 -13.47
N LYS A 140 15.19 -8.03 -13.98
CA LYS A 140 15.48 -6.75 -13.33
C LYS A 140 14.33 -6.26 -12.48
N THR A 141 13.16 -6.88 -12.55
CA THR A 141 12.02 -6.52 -11.69
C THR A 141 12.35 -6.91 -10.26
N ARG A 142 12.29 -5.95 -9.33
CA ARG A 142 12.54 -6.15 -7.91
C ARG A 142 11.28 -6.09 -7.08
N LEU A 143 10.28 -5.36 -7.58
CA LEU A 143 9.04 -5.16 -6.85
C LEU A 143 7.86 -5.14 -7.81
N ILE A 144 6.78 -5.82 -7.43
CA ILE A 144 5.45 -5.71 -8.03
C ILE A 144 4.57 -4.99 -7.00
N VAL A 145 3.83 -3.94 -7.40
CA VAL A 145 2.97 -3.18 -6.50
C VAL A 145 1.52 -3.29 -6.93
N ILE A 146 0.67 -3.70 -5.99
CA ILE A 146 -0.77 -3.88 -6.15
C ILE A 146 -1.48 -3.16 -5.01
N THR A 147 -2.57 -2.45 -5.27
CA THR A 147 -3.48 -1.96 -4.22
C THR A 147 -4.66 -2.93 -4.06
N ASN A 148 -5.02 -3.24 -2.82
CA ASN A 148 -6.11 -4.16 -2.50
C ASN A 148 -6.88 -3.68 -1.24
N LEU A 149 -8.07 -3.08 -1.37
CA LEU A 149 -8.84 -2.89 -2.61
C LEU A 149 -8.12 -1.98 -3.61
N HIS A 150 -8.34 -2.27 -4.89
CA HIS A 150 -7.74 -1.49 -5.98
C HIS A 150 -8.16 -0.02 -5.95
N ASN A 151 -7.20 0.87 -5.92
CA ASN A 151 -7.42 2.31 -6.07
C ASN A 151 -7.12 2.71 -7.54
N PRO A 152 -8.16 3.04 -8.39
CA PRO A 152 -9.41 3.71 -7.97
C PRO A 152 -10.71 2.86 -8.06
N THR A 153 -10.68 1.59 -8.42
CA THR A 153 -11.92 0.88 -8.82
C THR A 153 -12.61 0.12 -7.69
N SER A 154 -12.01 0.05 -6.51
CA SER A 154 -12.47 -0.72 -5.34
C SER A 154 -12.55 -2.25 -5.57
N MET A 155 -11.97 -2.77 -6.65
CA MET A 155 -11.95 -4.19 -6.93
C MET A 155 -11.09 -4.94 -5.90
N LEU A 156 -11.67 -5.95 -5.26
CA LEU A 156 -10.94 -6.88 -4.40
C LEU A 156 -10.21 -7.93 -5.26
N THR A 157 -8.94 -8.07 -5.05
CA THR A 157 -8.13 -9.13 -5.67
C THR A 157 -8.20 -10.38 -4.79
N LEU A 158 -8.58 -11.51 -5.39
CA LEU A 158 -8.71 -12.78 -4.67
C LEU A 158 -7.36 -13.33 -4.20
N ASP A 159 -7.36 -14.00 -3.06
CA ASP A 159 -6.19 -14.67 -2.49
C ASP A 159 -5.47 -15.61 -3.48
N SER A 160 -6.25 -16.35 -4.28
CA SER A 160 -5.68 -17.24 -5.30
C SER A 160 -4.88 -16.52 -6.35
N VAL A 161 -5.33 -15.30 -6.73
CA VAL A 161 -4.63 -14.44 -7.69
C VAL A 161 -3.38 -13.83 -7.05
N LEU A 162 -3.47 -13.35 -5.80
CA LEU A 162 -2.31 -12.83 -5.07
C LEU A 162 -1.23 -13.91 -4.87
N ARG A 163 -1.62 -15.16 -4.58
CA ARG A 163 -0.67 -16.29 -4.51
C ARG A 163 0.04 -16.53 -5.84
N GLU A 164 -0.70 -16.49 -6.96
CA GLU A 164 -0.10 -16.66 -8.28
C GLU A 164 0.87 -15.51 -8.62
N VAL A 165 0.54 -14.27 -8.22
CA VAL A 165 1.46 -13.13 -8.36
C VAL A 165 2.71 -13.33 -7.48
N GLY A 166 2.56 -13.83 -6.25
CA GLY A 166 3.68 -14.21 -5.38
C GLY A 166 4.58 -15.28 -6.02
N ASP A 167 3.99 -16.30 -6.65
CA ASP A 167 4.76 -17.34 -7.35
C ASP A 167 5.54 -16.77 -8.56
N ILE A 168 4.94 -15.81 -9.29
CA ILE A 168 5.64 -15.10 -10.37
C ILE A 168 6.81 -14.30 -9.80
N ALA A 169 6.59 -13.53 -8.74
CA ALA A 169 7.63 -12.74 -8.08
C ALA A 169 8.79 -13.63 -7.60
N ARG A 170 8.47 -14.74 -6.94
CA ARG A 170 9.46 -15.72 -6.46
C ARG A 170 10.31 -16.26 -7.61
N SER A 171 9.70 -16.54 -8.75
CA SER A 171 10.41 -17.11 -9.91
C SER A 171 11.51 -16.22 -10.48
N ILE A 172 11.47 -14.91 -10.20
CA ILE A 172 12.44 -13.90 -10.66
C ILE A 172 13.21 -13.23 -9.52
N GLY A 173 12.99 -13.67 -8.26
CA GLY A 173 13.62 -13.07 -7.08
C GLY A 173 13.10 -11.67 -6.74
N ALA A 174 11.85 -11.37 -7.08
CA ALA A 174 11.17 -10.11 -6.74
C ALA A 174 10.26 -10.29 -5.51
N LEU A 175 9.82 -9.17 -4.96
CA LEU A 175 8.80 -9.08 -3.89
C LEU A 175 7.50 -8.48 -4.44
N VAL A 176 6.41 -8.64 -3.68
CA VAL A 176 5.11 -8.04 -3.96
C VAL A 176 4.73 -7.16 -2.78
N LEU A 177 4.55 -5.86 -3.03
CA LEU A 177 3.97 -4.92 -2.09
C LEU A 177 2.46 -4.84 -2.35
N VAL A 178 1.66 -5.18 -1.34
CA VAL A 178 0.21 -5.07 -1.40
C VAL A 178 -0.24 -3.94 -0.47
N ASP A 179 -0.66 -2.82 -1.06
CA ASP A 179 -1.24 -1.69 -0.31
C ASP A 179 -2.69 -2.02 0.06
N GLU A 180 -2.92 -2.33 1.32
CA GLU A 180 -4.19 -2.78 1.89
C GLU A 180 -4.90 -1.70 2.71
N VAL A 181 -4.66 -0.42 2.43
CA VAL A 181 -5.23 0.71 3.18
C VAL A 181 -6.77 0.66 3.32
N TYR A 182 -7.46 -0.02 2.41
CA TYR A 182 -8.92 -0.15 2.41
C TYR A 182 -9.43 -1.55 2.79
N LEU A 183 -8.56 -2.45 3.22
CA LEU A 183 -8.95 -3.84 3.50
C LEU A 183 -10.04 -3.90 4.58
N ASP A 184 -9.92 -3.12 5.65
CA ASP A 184 -10.91 -3.04 6.72
C ASP A 184 -12.23 -2.35 6.30
N ALA A 185 -12.32 -1.78 5.09
CA ALA A 185 -13.52 -1.16 4.55
C ALA A 185 -14.41 -2.12 3.73
N VAL A 186 -14.10 -3.41 3.71
CA VAL A 186 -14.92 -4.45 3.06
C VAL A 186 -16.07 -4.82 3.98
N TYR A 187 -17.32 -4.73 3.48
CA TYR A 187 -18.52 -4.92 4.29
C TYR A 187 -19.10 -6.35 4.25
N GLU A 188 -18.83 -7.09 3.18
CA GLU A 188 -19.48 -8.39 2.92
C GLU A 188 -18.64 -9.56 3.40
N ASP A 189 -17.36 -9.36 3.62
CA ASP A 189 -16.42 -10.39 4.05
C ASP A 189 -15.36 -9.76 4.94
N THR A 190 -14.61 -10.54 5.71
CA THR A 190 -13.45 -10.06 6.44
C THR A 190 -12.21 -10.64 5.79
N PRO A 191 -11.71 -9.97 4.72
CA PRO A 191 -10.52 -10.46 4.05
C PRO A 191 -9.34 -10.40 5.03
N ARG A 192 -8.47 -11.40 4.96
CA ARG A 192 -7.23 -11.41 5.71
C ARG A 192 -6.15 -10.69 4.92
N THR A 193 -5.18 -10.13 5.64
CA THR A 193 -4.01 -9.55 5.00
C THR A 193 -3.30 -10.57 4.11
N SER A 194 -2.85 -10.12 2.97
CA SER A 194 -2.08 -10.91 2.00
C SER A 194 -0.74 -11.42 2.55
N PHE A 195 -0.26 -10.84 3.64
CA PHE A 195 0.96 -11.26 4.34
C PHE A 195 1.00 -12.78 4.61
N HIS A 196 -0.15 -13.42 4.84
CA HIS A 196 -0.24 -14.87 5.08
C HIS A 196 -0.22 -15.73 3.82
N LEU A 197 -0.22 -15.12 2.64
CA LEU A 197 -0.34 -15.86 1.38
C LEU A 197 1.01 -16.38 0.85
N GLY A 198 2.12 -15.79 1.25
CA GLY A 198 3.45 -16.21 0.85
C GLY A 198 4.53 -15.24 1.35
N PRO A 199 5.78 -15.70 1.44
CA PRO A 199 6.89 -14.89 1.97
C PRO A 199 7.31 -13.72 1.05
N GLU A 200 6.81 -13.69 -0.18
CA GLU A 200 7.06 -12.59 -1.13
C GLU A 200 6.08 -11.43 -0.98
N LEU A 201 4.94 -11.62 -0.29
CA LEU A 201 3.90 -10.61 -0.12
C LEU A 201 4.14 -9.83 1.17
N TRP A 202 4.18 -8.50 1.02
CA TRP A 202 4.49 -7.54 2.09
C TRP A 202 3.36 -6.50 2.18
#